data_324867ee4181b13933759195dbac3f50
#
_entry.id   324867ee4181b13933759195dbac3f50
#
_cell.length_a   1.000
_cell.length_b   1.000
_cell.length_c   1.000
_cell.angle_alpha   90.00
_cell.angle_beta   90.00
_cell.angle_gamma   90.00
#
_symmetry.space_group_name_H-M   'P 1'
#
loop_
_entity.id
_entity.type
_entity.pdbx_description
1 polymer ?
#
loop_
_entity_poly.entity_id
_entity_poly.type
_entity_poly.pdbx_seq_one_letter_code
_entity_poly.pdbx_strand_id
1 'polypeptide(L)'
;MKRETVVVLDFGGQYNQLVARRVRECNVYCEIYSYKTDLEKIKAMNPKGIILTGGPNSCYEADSPTCNKELFELGIPVLGLCYGAQLMMHVLGGKVEKADVSEYGKTEVLVDKTDSKIFKDVSDKTICWMSHTDYISQVAPGFEIAAHTADCPVATAQNEEKKLYAIQFHPEVLHTVEGKKMLSNFVLGVCGCAGDWKMDAFVEHTIREIREKVGDGKVLLALSGGVDSSVAAGLLSRAIGKQLTCVFVDHGLLRKDEGDEVEGVFGPNGQFDLNFIRVNAQQRYYDKLAGVTEPEAKRKIIGEEFIRIFEEEAKKIGAVDFLAQGTIYPDVVESGLGGESAVIKSHHNVGGLPDFVDFKEIIEPLRDLFKDEVRKAGLELGIPERLVFRQPFPGPGLGIRIIGEVTAEKVRIVQDADFIYREEVDNAAAEYKKEHGEDPSWMPNQYFAALTNMRSVGVMGDFRTYDYAVALRAVKTIDFMTAESAEIPYAVLNKVMNRIINEVKGVNRVFYDLTSKPPGTIEFESLEKSRKSS
;
A
#
# COMPACT_ATOMS: atom_id res chain seq x y z
N MET A 1 12.39 11.66 21.53
CA MET A 1 11.04 11.87 22.09
C MET A 1 10.29 10.55 22.02
N LYS A 2 9.68 10.08 23.13
CA LYS A 2 8.94 8.82 23.11
C LYS A 2 7.67 9.03 22.30
N ARG A 3 7.48 8.29 21.21
CA ARG A 3 6.29 8.40 20.35
C ARG A 3 5.04 8.01 21.12
N GLU A 4 3.99 8.81 21.07
CA GLU A 4 2.65 8.39 21.49
C GLU A 4 2.15 7.32 20.54
N THR A 5 1.85 6.12 21.05
CA THR A 5 1.53 4.96 20.23
C THR A 5 0.13 4.44 20.57
N VAL A 6 -0.66 4.14 19.55
CA VAL A 6 -1.88 3.34 19.65
C VAL A 6 -1.55 1.94 19.14
N VAL A 7 -1.92 0.92 19.91
CA VAL A 7 -1.73 -0.48 19.54
C VAL A 7 -3.00 -1.01 18.87
N VAL A 8 -2.85 -1.60 17.71
CA VAL A 8 -3.93 -2.28 16.98
C VAL A 8 -3.70 -3.78 17.10
N LEU A 9 -4.63 -4.51 17.73
CA LEU A 9 -4.59 -5.96 17.86
C LEU A 9 -5.40 -6.60 16.73
N ASP A 10 -4.72 -7.41 15.92
CA ASP A 10 -5.28 -8.09 14.76
C ASP A 10 -5.90 -9.42 15.14
N PHE A 11 -7.20 -9.54 14.90
CA PHE A 11 -8.00 -10.75 15.11
C PHE A 11 -8.31 -11.52 13.81
N GLY A 12 -7.55 -11.26 12.74
CA GLY A 12 -7.68 -11.95 11.46
C GLY A 12 -8.65 -11.29 10.48
N GLY A 13 -9.13 -10.10 10.77
CA GLY A 13 -10.00 -9.33 9.87
C GLY A 13 -9.27 -8.82 8.63
N GLN A 14 -10.03 -8.60 7.56
CA GLN A 14 -9.48 -8.10 6.30
C GLN A 14 -9.14 -6.60 6.32
N TYR A 15 -9.62 -5.83 7.31
CA TYR A 15 -9.46 -4.37 7.40
C TYR A 15 -8.47 -3.89 8.47
N ASN A 16 -7.65 -4.79 9.03
CA ASN A 16 -6.71 -4.44 10.10
C ASN A 16 -5.71 -3.34 9.69
N GLN A 17 -5.11 -3.44 8.49
CA GLN A 17 -4.23 -2.39 7.98
C GLN A 17 -4.98 -1.09 7.70
N LEU A 18 -6.23 -1.17 7.26
CA LEU A 18 -7.06 0.02 7.02
C LEU A 18 -7.36 0.75 8.34
N VAL A 19 -7.64 0.03 9.43
CA VAL A 19 -7.78 0.61 10.78
C VAL A 19 -6.52 1.39 11.15
N ALA A 20 -5.34 0.79 11.01
CA ALA A 20 -4.08 1.45 11.32
C ALA A 20 -3.85 2.69 10.45
N ARG A 21 -4.14 2.63 9.15
CA ARG A 21 -4.04 3.80 8.25
C ARG A 21 -4.96 4.93 8.69
N ARG A 22 -6.20 4.64 9.11
CA ARG A 22 -7.13 5.66 9.60
C ARG A 22 -6.62 6.34 10.87
N VAL A 23 -6.00 5.59 11.77
CA VAL A 23 -5.34 6.16 12.97
C VAL A 23 -4.20 7.09 12.56
N ARG A 24 -3.36 6.68 11.61
CA ARG A 24 -2.25 7.50 11.06
C ARG A 24 -2.75 8.79 10.39
N GLU A 25 -3.89 8.75 9.72
CA GLU A 25 -4.54 9.92 9.14
C GLU A 25 -4.96 10.97 10.18
N CYS A 26 -5.10 10.57 11.44
CA CYS A 26 -5.31 11.48 12.57
C CYS A 26 -4.00 12.07 13.12
N ASN A 27 -2.88 11.89 12.43
CA ASN A 27 -1.52 12.21 12.88
C ASN A 27 -1.15 11.53 14.22
N VAL A 28 -1.57 10.29 14.38
CA VAL A 28 -1.24 9.45 15.53
C VAL A 28 -0.50 8.21 15.07
N TYR A 29 0.65 7.95 15.67
CA TYR A 29 1.43 6.75 15.38
C TYR A 29 0.73 5.51 15.92
N CYS A 30 0.72 4.43 15.15
CA CYS A 30 0.18 3.15 15.58
C CYS A 30 0.98 1.98 15.02
N GLU A 31 0.90 0.85 15.69
CA GLU A 31 1.49 -0.42 15.28
C GLU A 31 0.46 -1.54 15.38
N ILE A 32 0.55 -2.51 14.47
CA ILE A 32 -0.31 -3.69 14.42
C ILE A 32 0.43 -4.86 15.05
N TYR A 33 -0.22 -5.53 15.99
CA TYR A 33 0.27 -6.75 16.62
C TYR A 33 -0.78 -7.85 16.53
N SER A 34 -0.34 -9.11 16.52
CA SER A 34 -1.24 -10.26 16.63
C SER A 34 -2.00 -10.23 17.97
N TYR A 35 -3.24 -10.69 17.96
CA TYR A 35 -4.04 -10.90 19.19
C TYR A 35 -3.34 -11.81 20.22
N LYS A 36 -2.39 -12.65 19.76
CA LYS A 36 -1.57 -13.55 20.61
C LYS A 36 -0.45 -12.83 21.36
N THR A 37 -0.25 -11.55 21.10
CA THR A 37 0.82 -10.78 21.75
C THR A 37 0.65 -10.79 23.25
N ASP A 38 1.73 -11.07 23.98
CA ASP A 38 1.74 -11.10 25.44
C ASP A 38 1.32 -9.75 26.02
N LEU A 39 0.46 -9.82 27.04
CA LEU A 39 -0.04 -8.64 27.75
C LEU A 39 1.10 -7.80 28.34
N GLU A 40 2.14 -8.44 28.87
CA GLU A 40 3.30 -7.74 29.43
C GLU A 40 4.06 -6.94 28.35
N LYS A 41 4.13 -7.45 27.13
CA LYS A 41 4.69 -6.72 25.98
C LYS A 41 3.85 -5.49 25.65
N ILE A 42 2.51 -5.62 25.66
CA ILE A 42 1.60 -4.49 25.44
C ILE A 42 1.76 -3.43 26.55
N LYS A 43 1.83 -3.85 27.81
CA LYS A 43 2.08 -2.95 28.94
C LYS A 43 3.42 -2.22 28.81
N ALA A 44 4.48 -2.93 28.40
CA ALA A 44 5.82 -2.35 28.22
C ALA A 44 5.87 -1.26 27.14
N MET A 45 5.04 -1.35 26.12
CA MET A 45 4.88 -0.32 25.09
C MET A 45 4.25 0.96 25.62
N ASN A 46 3.52 0.88 26.74
CA ASN A 46 2.78 1.99 27.36
C ASN A 46 1.93 2.76 26.33
N PRO A 47 1.00 2.07 25.62
CA PRO A 47 0.21 2.70 24.58
C PRO A 47 -0.79 3.71 25.14
N LYS A 48 -1.12 4.71 24.35
CA LYS A 48 -2.16 5.69 24.65
C LYS A 48 -3.57 5.13 24.47
N GLY A 49 -3.71 4.12 23.63
CA GLY A 49 -4.96 3.43 23.35
C GLY A 49 -4.73 2.09 22.69
N ILE A 50 -5.74 1.24 22.73
CA ILE A 50 -5.74 -0.08 22.10
C ILE A 50 -6.99 -0.21 21.23
N ILE A 51 -6.84 -0.70 20.01
CA ILE A 51 -7.96 -1.00 19.10
C ILE A 51 -7.95 -2.49 18.81
N LEU A 52 -9.09 -3.15 19.01
CA LEU A 52 -9.32 -4.56 18.65
C LEU A 52 -10.01 -4.59 17.29
N THR A 53 -9.42 -5.24 16.30
CA THR A 53 -9.97 -5.27 14.94
C THR A 53 -11.13 -6.25 14.78
N GLY A 54 -11.75 -6.24 13.61
CA GLY A 54 -12.67 -7.29 13.20
C GLY A 54 -11.97 -8.64 13.00
N GLY A 55 -12.75 -9.69 12.84
CA GLY A 55 -12.29 -11.06 12.59
C GLY A 55 -13.39 -11.92 12.00
N PRO A 56 -13.05 -13.06 11.38
CA PRO A 56 -14.02 -13.93 10.68
C PRO A 56 -14.77 -14.89 11.59
N ASN A 57 -14.37 -15.02 12.86
CA ASN A 57 -14.87 -16.04 13.78
C ASN A 57 -16.05 -15.53 14.63
N SER A 58 -16.74 -16.47 15.29
CA SER A 58 -17.70 -16.17 16.35
C SER A 58 -16.98 -16.22 17.71
N CYS A 59 -17.05 -15.13 18.49
CA CYS A 59 -16.25 -14.97 19.71
C CYS A 59 -16.58 -15.94 20.85
N TYR A 60 -17.73 -16.61 20.78
CA TYR A 60 -18.17 -17.62 21.76
C TYR A 60 -17.73 -19.06 21.41
N GLU A 61 -17.11 -19.28 20.27
CA GLU A 61 -16.54 -20.59 19.90
C GLU A 61 -15.20 -20.83 20.59
N ALA A 62 -14.95 -22.07 21.01
CA ALA A 62 -13.81 -22.41 21.87
C ALA A 62 -12.44 -22.12 21.24
N ASP A 63 -12.34 -22.27 19.90
CA ASP A 63 -11.08 -22.09 19.15
C ASP A 63 -10.95 -20.68 18.56
N SER A 64 -11.87 -19.78 18.86
CA SER A 64 -11.85 -18.43 18.33
C SER A 64 -10.76 -17.56 18.96
N PRO A 65 -10.18 -16.62 18.21
CA PRO A 65 -9.24 -15.65 18.75
C PRO A 65 -9.81 -14.90 19.95
N THR A 66 -9.08 -14.85 21.04
CA THR A 66 -9.49 -14.20 22.27
C THR A 66 -8.38 -13.31 22.84
N CYS A 67 -8.71 -12.55 23.89
CA CYS A 67 -7.75 -11.76 24.63
C CYS A 67 -7.92 -11.94 26.14
N ASN A 68 -6.89 -11.59 26.91
CA ASN A 68 -6.95 -11.61 28.36
C ASN A 68 -7.89 -10.50 28.86
N LYS A 69 -8.79 -10.85 29.79
CA LYS A 69 -9.70 -9.91 30.44
C LYS A 69 -8.96 -8.72 31.10
N GLU A 70 -7.76 -8.95 31.63
CA GLU A 70 -6.92 -7.92 32.21
C GLU A 70 -6.59 -6.77 31.23
N LEU A 71 -6.66 -7.00 29.92
CA LEU A 71 -6.47 -5.96 28.90
C LEU A 71 -7.42 -4.78 29.12
N PHE A 72 -8.66 -5.06 29.53
CA PHE A 72 -9.69 -4.05 29.80
C PHE A 72 -9.58 -3.40 31.19
N GLU A 73 -8.69 -3.89 32.04
CA GLU A 73 -8.45 -3.42 33.41
C GLU A 73 -7.16 -2.58 33.52
N LEU A 74 -6.41 -2.41 32.43
CA LEU A 74 -5.15 -1.66 32.40
C LEU A 74 -5.31 -0.14 32.59
N GLY A 75 -6.54 0.38 32.52
CA GLY A 75 -6.79 1.82 32.52
C GLY A 75 -6.43 2.52 31.21
N ILE A 76 -6.04 1.77 30.19
CA ILE A 76 -5.78 2.24 28.83
C ILE A 76 -7.10 2.23 28.06
N PRO A 77 -7.46 3.31 27.34
CA PRO A 77 -8.64 3.31 26.48
C PRO A 77 -8.62 2.17 25.45
N VAL A 78 -9.73 1.45 25.31
CA VAL A 78 -9.88 0.35 24.35
C VAL A 78 -11.11 0.57 23.48
N LEU A 79 -10.92 0.43 22.16
CA LEU A 79 -11.97 0.44 21.14
C LEU A 79 -12.03 -0.93 20.46
N GLY A 80 -13.15 -1.62 20.57
CA GLY A 80 -13.43 -2.84 19.83
C GLY A 80 -14.25 -2.56 18.55
N LEU A 81 -13.84 -3.11 17.42
CA LEU A 81 -14.51 -2.98 16.13
C LEU A 81 -15.03 -4.34 15.66
N CYS A 82 -16.30 -4.43 15.31
CA CYS A 82 -16.96 -5.64 14.82
C CYS A 82 -16.69 -6.85 15.72
N TYR A 83 -15.86 -7.82 15.31
CA TYR A 83 -15.44 -8.94 16.15
C TYR A 83 -14.84 -8.46 17.49
N GLY A 84 -13.99 -7.44 17.46
CA GLY A 84 -13.39 -6.86 18.66
C GLY A 84 -14.41 -6.27 19.63
N ALA A 85 -15.50 -5.70 19.14
CA ALA A 85 -16.62 -5.23 19.93
C ALA A 85 -17.37 -6.38 20.60
N GLN A 86 -17.66 -7.42 19.85
CA GLN A 86 -18.32 -8.64 20.34
C GLN A 86 -17.46 -9.34 21.39
N LEU A 87 -16.17 -9.48 21.13
CA LEU A 87 -15.21 -10.08 22.06
C LEU A 87 -15.14 -9.31 23.39
N MET A 88 -15.09 -7.98 23.34
CA MET A 88 -15.10 -7.13 24.53
C MET A 88 -16.35 -7.40 25.38
N MET A 89 -17.53 -7.44 24.76
CA MET A 89 -18.78 -7.73 25.46
C MET A 89 -18.78 -9.14 26.06
N HIS A 90 -18.37 -10.13 25.27
CA HIS A 90 -18.32 -11.53 25.70
C HIS A 90 -17.38 -11.74 26.89
N VAL A 91 -16.17 -11.22 26.83
CA VAL A 91 -15.16 -11.34 27.90
C VAL A 91 -15.58 -10.64 29.20
N LEU A 92 -16.29 -9.54 29.06
CA LEU A 92 -16.73 -8.72 30.22
C LEU A 92 -18.10 -9.10 30.80
N GLY A 93 -18.72 -10.19 30.29
CA GLY A 93 -19.94 -10.77 30.85
C GLY A 93 -21.23 -10.32 30.17
N GLY A 94 -21.15 -9.74 28.97
CA GLY A 94 -22.27 -9.54 28.05
C GLY A 94 -22.60 -10.81 27.26
N LYS A 95 -23.55 -10.71 26.34
CA LYS A 95 -23.95 -11.82 25.46
C LYS A 95 -23.81 -11.45 23.99
N VAL A 96 -23.27 -12.41 23.23
CA VAL A 96 -23.20 -12.38 21.77
C VAL A 96 -23.89 -13.60 21.22
N GLU A 97 -24.77 -13.42 20.27
CA GLU A 97 -25.61 -14.47 19.72
C GLU A 97 -25.64 -14.38 18.19
N LYS A 98 -25.94 -15.49 17.54
CA LYS A 98 -26.12 -15.53 16.09
C LYS A 98 -27.43 -14.83 15.73
N ALA A 99 -27.39 -13.91 14.79
CA ALA A 99 -28.59 -13.23 14.31
C ALA A 99 -29.44 -14.13 13.41
N ASP A 100 -30.76 -13.98 13.49
CA ASP A 100 -31.69 -14.61 12.54
C ASP A 100 -31.52 -14.03 11.11
N VAL A 101 -31.18 -12.74 11.04
CA VAL A 101 -30.92 -12.00 9.81
C VAL A 101 -29.54 -11.34 9.91
N SER A 102 -28.66 -11.68 9.00
CA SER A 102 -27.33 -11.06 8.91
C SER A 102 -27.41 -9.67 8.32
N GLU A 103 -26.66 -8.73 8.86
CA GLU A 103 -26.55 -7.37 8.30
C GLU A 103 -25.27 -7.24 7.45
N TYR A 104 -25.46 -6.98 6.17
CA TYR A 104 -24.37 -6.69 5.23
C TYR A 104 -24.69 -5.46 4.41
N GLY A 105 -23.73 -4.55 4.33
CA GLY A 105 -23.83 -3.36 3.49
C GLY A 105 -24.09 -2.06 4.24
N LYS A 106 -24.59 -1.08 3.50
CA LYS A 106 -24.90 0.26 4.03
C LYS A 106 -26.15 0.21 4.89
N THR A 107 -26.01 0.59 6.15
CA THR A 107 -27.10 0.58 7.13
C THR A 107 -27.17 1.94 7.84
N GLU A 108 -28.39 2.41 8.10
CA GLU A 108 -28.61 3.61 8.87
C GLU A 108 -28.42 3.32 10.37
N VAL A 109 -27.58 4.10 11.03
CA VAL A 109 -27.36 4.05 12.47
C VAL A 109 -27.96 5.28 13.14
N LEU A 110 -28.64 5.05 14.25
CA LEU A 110 -29.24 6.08 15.08
C LEU A 110 -28.42 6.22 16.36
N VAL A 111 -27.95 7.42 16.66
CA VAL A 111 -27.16 7.73 17.86
C VAL A 111 -28.11 7.98 19.03
N ASP A 112 -28.04 7.15 20.06
CA ASP A 112 -28.85 7.25 21.28
C ASP A 112 -28.20 8.15 22.34
N LYS A 113 -26.86 8.19 22.36
CA LYS A 113 -26.03 8.98 23.27
C LYS A 113 -25.28 10.07 22.53
N THR A 114 -25.92 11.21 22.33
CA THR A 114 -25.35 12.36 21.61
C THR A 114 -24.21 13.04 22.38
N ASP A 115 -24.13 12.81 23.69
CA ASP A 115 -23.06 13.27 24.59
C ASP A 115 -21.85 12.31 24.66
N SER A 116 -21.93 11.16 23.98
CA SER A 116 -20.81 10.22 23.88
C SER A 116 -19.59 10.87 23.22
N LYS A 117 -18.41 10.65 23.79
CA LYS A 117 -17.15 11.16 23.24
C LYS A 117 -16.87 10.64 21.83
N ILE A 118 -17.27 9.40 21.53
CA ILE A 118 -17.10 8.80 20.20
C ILE A 118 -17.95 9.52 19.14
N PHE A 119 -19.12 10.03 19.53
CA PHE A 119 -20.06 10.69 18.62
C PHE A 119 -19.98 12.21 18.63
N LYS A 120 -18.94 12.79 19.21
CA LYS A 120 -18.71 14.23 19.15
C LYS A 120 -18.69 14.71 17.68
N ASP A 121 -19.51 15.69 17.37
CA ASP A 121 -19.66 16.26 16.02
C ASP A 121 -20.09 15.25 14.93
N VAL A 122 -20.67 14.12 15.34
CA VAL A 122 -21.29 13.13 14.46
C VAL A 122 -22.80 13.38 14.43
N SER A 123 -23.41 13.21 13.27
CA SER A 123 -24.85 13.38 13.11
C SER A 123 -25.63 12.32 13.91
N ASP A 124 -26.78 12.70 14.49
CA ASP A 124 -27.64 11.78 15.26
C ASP A 124 -28.13 10.59 14.40
N LYS A 125 -28.08 10.75 13.11
CA LYS A 125 -28.48 9.78 12.11
C LYS A 125 -27.46 9.78 10.98
N THR A 126 -26.78 8.66 10.79
CA THR A 126 -25.71 8.55 9.81
C THR A 126 -25.70 7.16 9.15
N ILE A 127 -24.89 6.97 8.13
CA ILE A 127 -24.75 5.70 7.41
C ILE A 127 -23.47 5.01 7.84
N CYS A 128 -23.58 3.73 8.17
CA CYS A 128 -22.44 2.86 8.50
C CYS A 128 -22.38 1.64 7.57
N TRP A 129 -21.24 0.97 7.59
CA TRP A 129 -21.03 -0.31 6.91
C TRP A 129 -21.12 -1.45 7.90
N MET A 130 -22.12 -2.30 7.75
CA MET A 130 -22.30 -3.53 8.53
C MET A 130 -21.74 -4.73 7.75
N SER A 131 -21.12 -5.64 8.47
CA SER A 131 -20.64 -6.92 7.93
C SER A 131 -20.55 -7.94 9.06
N HIS A 132 -21.69 -8.45 9.53
CA HIS A 132 -21.73 -9.40 10.63
C HIS A 132 -22.92 -10.37 10.56
N THR A 133 -22.73 -11.58 11.10
CA THR A 133 -23.77 -12.59 11.35
C THR A 133 -24.11 -12.74 12.82
N ASP A 134 -23.17 -12.39 13.70
CA ASP A 134 -23.37 -12.38 15.14
C ASP A 134 -23.63 -10.94 15.61
N TYR A 135 -24.38 -10.79 16.69
CA TYR A 135 -24.69 -9.49 17.27
C TYR A 135 -24.59 -9.52 18.79
N ILE A 136 -24.38 -8.36 19.38
CA ILE A 136 -24.41 -8.18 20.83
C ILE A 136 -25.89 -8.12 21.26
N SER A 137 -26.36 -9.18 21.92
CA SER A 137 -27.75 -9.25 22.43
C SER A 137 -27.92 -8.63 23.80
N GLN A 138 -26.84 -8.59 24.60
CA GLN A 138 -26.80 -7.96 25.92
C GLN A 138 -25.43 -7.34 26.15
N VAL A 139 -25.43 -6.07 26.52
CA VAL A 139 -24.19 -5.36 26.89
C VAL A 139 -23.63 -5.90 28.22
N ALA A 140 -22.31 -5.82 28.37
CA ALA A 140 -21.63 -6.21 29.60
C ALA A 140 -22.01 -5.28 30.76
N PRO A 141 -21.88 -5.75 32.03
CA PRO A 141 -22.13 -4.91 33.22
C PRO A 141 -21.32 -3.60 33.17
N GLY A 142 -21.98 -2.51 33.45
CA GLY A 142 -21.38 -1.16 33.43
C GLY A 142 -21.34 -0.49 32.07
N PHE A 143 -21.79 -1.17 31.02
CA PHE A 143 -21.94 -0.58 29.70
C PHE A 143 -23.34 -0.06 29.44
N GLU A 144 -23.43 0.95 28.61
CA GLU A 144 -24.68 1.49 28.06
C GLU A 144 -24.67 1.45 26.55
N ILE A 145 -25.85 1.31 25.93
CA ILE A 145 -26.02 1.37 24.50
C ILE A 145 -25.90 2.82 24.05
N ALA A 146 -25.05 3.11 23.08
CA ALA A 146 -24.83 4.45 22.57
C ALA A 146 -25.41 4.68 21.17
N ALA A 147 -25.63 3.61 20.38
CA ALA A 147 -26.27 3.66 19.08
C ALA A 147 -26.89 2.31 18.72
N HIS A 148 -27.90 2.34 17.83
CA HIS A 148 -28.56 1.15 17.30
C HIS A 148 -28.90 1.30 15.82
N THR A 149 -29.23 0.19 15.17
CA THR A 149 -29.86 0.15 13.83
C THR A 149 -31.24 -0.49 13.93
N ALA A 150 -31.96 -0.58 12.81
CA ALA A 150 -33.26 -1.24 12.80
C ALA A 150 -33.20 -2.71 13.24
N ASP A 151 -32.12 -3.42 12.88
CA ASP A 151 -31.95 -4.85 13.11
C ASP A 151 -30.86 -5.19 14.15
N CYS A 152 -30.02 -4.23 14.52
CA CYS A 152 -28.96 -4.38 15.50
C CYS A 152 -29.19 -3.48 16.72
N PRO A 153 -29.63 -4.06 17.87
CA PRO A 153 -29.98 -3.27 19.06
C PRO A 153 -28.76 -2.61 19.70
N VAL A 154 -27.57 -3.15 19.50
CA VAL A 154 -26.29 -2.64 20.02
C VAL A 154 -25.33 -2.41 18.85
N ALA A 155 -25.51 -1.33 18.14
CA ALA A 155 -24.54 -0.91 17.12
C ALA A 155 -23.30 -0.28 17.76
N THR A 156 -23.47 0.40 18.91
CA THR A 156 -22.37 0.93 19.72
C THR A 156 -22.72 0.83 21.18
N ALA A 157 -21.76 0.41 21.99
CA ALA A 157 -21.84 0.39 23.44
C ALA A 157 -20.60 1.04 24.08
N GLN A 158 -20.75 1.57 25.25
CA GLN A 158 -19.65 2.26 25.92
C GLN A 158 -19.69 2.08 27.47
N ASN A 159 -18.50 2.16 28.05
CA ASN A 159 -18.28 2.39 29.47
C ASN A 159 -17.33 3.59 29.59
N GLU A 160 -17.88 4.77 29.73
CA GLU A 160 -17.13 6.03 29.77
C GLU A 160 -16.13 6.10 30.92
N GLU A 161 -16.51 5.56 32.08
CA GLU A 161 -15.65 5.55 33.28
C GLU A 161 -14.36 4.76 33.03
N LYS A 162 -14.48 3.60 32.38
CA LYS A 162 -13.35 2.72 32.04
C LYS A 162 -12.71 3.06 30.70
N LYS A 163 -13.26 4.00 29.97
CA LYS A 163 -12.82 4.37 28.58
C LYS A 163 -12.85 3.18 27.62
N LEU A 164 -13.91 2.37 27.69
CA LEU A 164 -14.13 1.21 26.83
C LEU A 164 -15.27 1.50 25.87
N TYR A 165 -15.02 1.26 24.58
CA TYR A 165 -15.98 1.52 23.50
C TYR A 165 -16.06 0.31 22.58
N ALA A 166 -17.26 -0.05 22.17
CA ALA A 166 -17.53 -1.17 21.27
C ALA A 166 -18.37 -0.67 20.10
N ILE A 167 -17.89 -0.82 18.87
CA ILE A 167 -18.57 -0.45 17.64
C ILE A 167 -18.76 -1.71 16.78
N GLN A 168 -20.00 -2.10 16.51
CA GLN A 168 -20.32 -3.28 15.71
C GLN A 168 -20.01 -3.12 14.23
N PHE A 169 -20.17 -1.93 13.70
CA PHE A 169 -19.88 -1.62 12.28
C PHE A 169 -18.40 -1.28 12.06
N HIS A 170 -18.06 -1.01 10.80
CA HIS A 170 -16.70 -0.71 10.39
C HIS A 170 -16.50 0.79 10.13
N PRO A 171 -16.01 1.58 11.09
CA PRO A 171 -15.75 3.01 10.90
C PRO A 171 -14.54 3.29 9.98
N GLU A 172 -13.69 2.31 9.78
CA GLU A 172 -12.48 2.41 8.96
C GLU A 172 -12.76 2.43 7.46
N VAL A 173 -13.90 1.87 7.01
CA VAL A 173 -14.24 1.82 5.58
C VAL A 173 -14.95 3.10 5.12
N LEU A 174 -14.76 3.45 3.85
CA LEU A 174 -15.33 4.68 3.26
C LEU A 174 -16.86 4.73 3.27
N HIS A 175 -17.52 3.57 3.28
CA HIS A 175 -18.98 3.48 3.31
C HIS A 175 -19.61 3.88 4.66
N THR A 176 -18.81 3.95 5.73
CA THR A 176 -19.21 4.59 6.98
C THR A 176 -18.89 6.07 6.87
N VAL A 177 -19.93 6.86 6.60
CA VAL A 177 -19.81 8.26 6.18
C VAL A 177 -19.03 9.13 7.18
N GLU A 178 -19.27 8.96 8.46
CA GLU A 178 -18.61 9.73 9.52
C GLU A 178 -17.64 8.88 10.36
N GLY A 179 -17.23 7.72 9.85
CA GLY A 179 -16.32 6.80 10.53
C GLY A 179 -14.97 7.41 10.91
N LYS A 180 -14.44 8.26 10.04
CA LYS A 180 -13.19 8.98 10.32
C LYS A 180 -13.31 9.90 11.54
N LYS A 181 -14.44 10.58 11.72
CA LYS A 181 -14.71 11.39 12.92
C LYS A 181 -14.72 10.52 14.17
N MET A 182 -15.40 9.37 14.11
CA MET A 182 -15.50 8.46 15.26
C MET A 182 -14.11 7.96 15.69
N LEU A 183 -13.27 7.54 14.75
CA LEU A 183 -11.89 7.11 15.03
C LEU A 183 -11.04 8.27 15.55
N SER A 184 -11.15 9.46 14.97
CA SER A 184 -10.48 10.66 15.45
C SER A 184 -10.91 11.01 16.88
N ASN A 185 -12.20 10.93 17.19
CA ASN A 185 -12.74 11.15 18.52
C ASN A 185 -12.14 10.17 19.53
N PHE A 186 -11.94 8.91 19.14
CA PHE A 186 -11.28 7.94 20.01
C PHE A 186 -9.81 8.28 20.24
N VAL A 187 -9.02 8.40 19.20
CA VAL A 187 -7.55 8.55 19.33
C VAL A 187 -7.13 9.91 19.88
N LEU A 188 -7.78 10.99 19.49
CA LEU A 188 -7.48 12.34 19.97
C LEU A 188 -8.29 12.70 21.23
N GLY A 189 -9.58 12.39 21.23
CA GLY A 189 -10.49 12.76 22.31
C GLY A 189 -10.37 11.85 23.54
N VAL A 190 -10.53 10.55 23.36
CA VAL A 190 -10.54 9.58 24.48
C VAL A 190 -9.13 9.19 24.89
N CYS A 191 -8.24 8.88 23.94
CA CYS A 191 -6.86 8.51 24.23
C CYS A 191 -5.98 9.72 24.57
N GLY A 192 -6.40 10.93 24.20
CA GLY A 192 -5.66 12.16 24.46
C GLY A 192 -4.34 12.27 23.72
N CYS A 193 -4.24 11.66 22.52
CA CYS A 193 -3.07 11.81 21.67
C CYS A 193 -2.95 13.24 21.15
N ALA A 194 -1.71 13.75 21.06
CA ALA A 194 -1.44 15.14 20.65
C ALA A 194 -1.61 15.37 19.12
N GLY A 195 -1.62 14.32 18.31
CA GLY A 195 -1.69 14.46 16.84
C GLY A 195 -0.40 15.02 16.24
N ASP A 196 0.74 14.62 16.78
CA ASP A 196 2.08 15.12 16.44
C ASP A 196 2.87 14.22 15.48
N TRP A 197 2.29 13.09 15.06
CA TRP A 197 2.88 12.23 14.03
C TRP A 197 2.74 12.89 12.66
N LYS A 198 3.73 13.72 12.28
CA LYS A 198 3.78 14.47 11.02
C LYS A 198 5.06 14.16 10.26
N MET A 199 5.00 14.21 8.92
CA MET A 199 6.10 13.77 8.09
C MET A 199 7.29 14.74 8.09
N ASP A 200 7.10 16.03 8.27
CA ASP A 200 8.19 17.01 8.48
C ASP A 200 9.04 16.63 9.70
N ALA A 201 8.40 16.42 10.84
CA ALA A 201 9.08 15.99 12.07
C ALA A 201 9.70 14.60 11.93
N PHE A 202 9.04 13.67 11.24
CA PHE A 202 9.57 12.35 10.93
C PHE A 202 10.88 12.44 10.10
N VAL A 203 10.87 13.23 9.04
CA VAL A 203 12.04 13.41 8.17
C VAL A 203 13.23 13.96 8.95
N GLU A 204 13.04 15.01 9.74
CA GLU A 204 14.10 15.59 10.57
C GLU A 204 14.65 14.61 11.61
N HIS A 205 13.78 13.88 12.26
CA HIS A 205 14.17 12.88 13.27
C HIS A 205 14.95 11.73 12.63
N THR A 206 14.45 11.18 11.54
CA THR A 206 15.08 10.06 10.81
C THR A 206 16.46 10.44 10.27
N ILE A 207 16.62 11.65 9.75
CA ILE A 207 17.92 12.17 9.31
C ILE A 207 18.95 12.16 10.46
N ARG A 208 18.55 12.60 11.66
CA ARG A 208 19.43 12.57 12.83
C ARG A 208 19.80 11.15 13.25
N GLU A 209 18.81 10.25 13.33
CA GLU A 209 19.05 8.85 13.68
C GLU A 209 20.01 8.17 12.69
N ILE A 210 19.83 8.41 11.39
CA ILE A 210 20.72 7.85 10.35
C ILE A 210 22.14 8.39 10.53
N ARG A 211 22.33 9.69 10.75
CA ARG A 211 23.66 10.27 10.99
C ARG A 211 24.36 9.66 12.19
N GLU A 212 23.64 9.51 13.29
CA GLU A 212 24.19 8.91 14.51
C GLU A 212 24.57 7.46 14.31
N LYS A 213 23.72 6.70 13.62
CA LYS A 213 23.92 5.27 13.37
C LYS A 213 25.07 5.00 12.40
N VAL A 214 25.13 5.76 11.31
CA VAL A 214 26.12 5.57 10.25
C VAL A 214 27.49 6.11 10.63
N GLY A 215 27.55 7.24 11.35
CA GLY A 215 28.82 7.91 11.65
C GLY A 215 29.60 8.18 10.37
N ASP A 216 30.83 7.70 10.29
CA ASP A 216 31.72 7.82 9.13
C ASP A 216 31.58 6.65 8.13
N GLY A 217 30.62 5.75 8.35
CA GLY A 217 30.42 4.55 7.55
C GLY A 217 29.89 4.84 6.13
N LYS A 218 29.97 3.82 5.29
CA LYS A 218 29.46 3.85 3.91
C LYS A 218 28.16 3.05 3.80
N VAL A 219 27.21 3.59 3.06
CA VAL A 219 25.91 2.99 2.83
C VAL A 219 25.71 2.72 1.35
N LEU A 220 25.19 1.53 1.02
CA LEU A 220 24.82 1.11 -0.31
C LEU A 220 23.29 0.94 -0.40
N LEU A 221 22.68 1.50 -1.42
CA LEU A 221 21.24 1.38 -1.71
C LEU A 221 21.03 0.94 -3.15
N ALA A 222 20.19 -0.09 -3.35
CA ALA A 222 19.63 -0.39 -4.66
C ALA A 222 18.47 0.55 -4.96
N LEU A 223 18.65 1.42 -5.93
CA LEU A 223 17.65 2.39 -6.36
C LEU A 223 16.86 1.79 -7.54
N SER A 224 15.61 1.39 -7.30
CA SER A 224 14.78 0.76 -8.33
C SER A 224 14.05 1.75 -9.25
N GLY A 225 14.04 3.04 -8.90
CA GLY A 225 13.20 4.05 -9.54
C GLY A 225 11.77 4.11 -8.99
N GLY A 226 11.38 3.19 -8.12
CA GLY A 226 10.10 3.24 -7.40
C GLY A 226 10.09 4.32 -6.31
N VAL A 227 8.89 4.67 -5.82
CA VAL A 227 8.69 5.73 -4.82
C VAL A 227 9.47 5.44 -3.54
N ASP A 228 9.41 4.21 -3.03
CA ASP A 228 10.00 3.86 -1.73
C ASP A 228 11.52 3.96 -1.75
N SER A 229 12.16 3.37 -2.75
CA SER A 229 13.63 3.48 -2.90
C SER A 229 14.08 4.93 -3.17
N SER A 230 13.28 5.71 -3.88
CA SER A 230 13.55 7.14 -4.13
C SER A 230 13.47 7.98 -2.85
N VAL A 231 12.47 7.75 -2.01
CA VAL A 231 12.34 8.44 -0.72
C VAL A 231 13.43 8.00 0.25
N ALA A 232 13.77 6.72 0.28
CA ALA A 232 14.92 6.22 1.06
C ALA A 232 16.23 6.89 0.61
N ALA A 233 16.47 7.01 -0.70
CA ALA A 233 17.63 7.70 -1.24
C ALA A 233 17.67 9.18 -0.83
N GLY A 234 16.55 9.87 -0.88
CA GLY A 234 16.43 11.27 -0.45
C GLY A 234 16.75 11.47 1.03
N LEU A 235 16.22 10.64 1.91
CA LEU A 235 16.50 10.66 3.35
C LEU A 235 17.98 10.41 3.64
N LEU A 236 18.53 9.36 3.07
CA LEU A 236 19.93 8.98 3.25
C LEU A 236 20.87 10.05 2.70
N SER A 237 20.60 10.59 1.52
CA SER A 237 21.38 11.67 0.93
C SER A 237 21.44 12.89 1.84
N ARG A 238 20.31 13.30 2.40
CA ARG A 238 20.26 14.42 3.33
C ARG A 238 20.96 14.14 4.65
N ALA A 239 20.97 12.89 5.09
CA ALA A 239 21.63 12.48 6.31
C ALA A 239 23.16 12.41 6.17
N ILE A 240 23.66 11.77 5.11
CA ILE A 240 25.06 11.35 4.99
C ILE A 240 25.77 11.75 3.68
N GLY A 241 25.05 12.36 2.73
CA GLY A 241 25.64 12.85 1.47
C GLY A 241 26.40 11.76 0.70
N LYS A 242 27.64 12.04 0.34
CA LYS A 242 28.54 11.15 -0.44
C LYS A 242 28.96 9.85 0.24
N GLN A 243 28.62 9.65 1.49
CA GLN A 243 28.74 8.34 2.14
C GLN A 243 27.72 7.33 1.58
N LEU A 244 26.66 7.82 0.89
CA LEU A 244 25.67 7.02 0.20
C LEU A 244 26.08 6.75 -1.25
N THR A 245 26.07 5.49 -1.64
CA THR A 245 26.12 5.06 -3.06
C THR A 245 24.82 4.39 -3.43
N CYS A 246 24.16 4.91 -4.46
CA CYS A 246 22.98 4.33 -5.07
C CYS A 246 23.32 3.63 -6.37
N VAL A 247 22.95 2.36 -6.50
CA VAL A 247 23.08 1.60 -7.74
C VAL A 247 21.70 1.49 -8.38
N PHE A 248 21.58 2.06 -9.57
CA PHE A 248 20.39 2.00 -10.40
C PHE A 248 20.64 1.08 -11.59
N VAL A 249 19.91 -0.02 -11.65
CA VAL A 249 20.00 -0.99 -12.76
C VAL A 249 18.95 -0.65 -13.82
N ASP A 250 19.42 -0.14 -14.95
CA ASP A 250 18.58 0.05 -16.14
C ASP A 250 18.52 -1.27 -16.91
N HIS A 251 17.49 -2.06 -16.61
CA HIS A 251 17.29 -3.39 -17.17
C HIS A 251 16.55 -3.38 -18.53
N GLY A 252 16.23 -2.22 -19.08
CA GLY A 252 15.53 -2.11 -20.35
C GLY A 252 14.01 -2.39 -20.28
N LEU A 253 13.47 -2.74 -19.11
CA LEU A 253 12.04 -3.03 -18.91
C LEU A 253 11.30 -1.91 -18.16
N LEU A 254 11.92 -0.74 -18.09
CA LEU A 254 11.33 0.47 -17.51
C LEU A 254 10.35 1.12 -18.50
N ARG A 255 9.49 2.01 -17.97
CA ARG A 255 8.69 2.89 -18.82
C ARG A 255 9.60 3.77 -19.66
N LYS A 256 9.03 4.34 -20.75
CA LYS A 256 9.76 5.29 -21.60
C LYS A 256 10.33 6.45 -20.75
N ASP A 257 11.61 6.74 -20.97
CA ASP A 257 12.38 7.82 -20.34
C ASP A 257 12.51 7.75 -18.80
N GLU A 258 12.01 6.69 -18.17
CA GLU A 258 12.02 6.55 -16.70
C GLU A 258 13.43 6.51 -16.11
N GLY A 259 14.37 5.83 -16.77
CA GLY A 259 15.78 5.80 -16.34
C GLY A 259 16.42 7.19 -16.36
N ASP A 260 16.13 7.98 -17.36
CA ASP A 260 16.63 9.35 -17.49
C ASP A 260 16.01 10.29 -16.46
N GLU A 261 14.74 10.09 -16.11
CA GLU A 261 14.07 10.83 -15.04
C GLU A 261 14.71 10.54 -13.68
N VAL A 262 15.00 9.28 -13.37
CA VAL A 262 15.67 8.90 -12.12
C VAL A 262 17.06 9.51 -12.04
N GLU A 263 17.84 9.41 -13.11
CA GLU A 263 19.17 10.02 -13.20
C GLU A 263 19.11 11.55 -13.09
N GLY A 264 18.08 12.18 -13.66
CA GLY A 264 17.85 13.62 -13.54
C GLY A 264 17.65 14.11 -12.12
N VAL A 265 17.10 13.26 -11.24
CA VAL A 265 16.87 13.60 -9.83
C VAL A 265 18.03 13.20 -8.93
N PHE A 266 18.59 12.00 -9.11
CA PHE A 266 19.58 11.41 -8.22
C PHE A 266 21.00 11.34 -8.81
N GLY A 267 21.15 11.61 -10.10
CA GLY A 267 22.44 11.61 -10.78
C GLY A 267 23.31 12.83 -10.46
N PRO A 268 24.48 12.94 -11.12
CA PRO A 268 25.47 13.99 -10.85
C PRO A 268 24.94 15.43 -10.99
N ASN A 269 23.96 15.63 -11.86
CA ASN A 269 23.33 16.94 -12.10
C ASN A 269 22.00 17.09 -11.35
N GLY A 270 21.64 16.14 -10.50
CA GLY A 270 20.43 16.15 -9.71
C GLY A 270 20.57 16.96 -8.43
N GLN A 271 19.45 17.07 -7.71
CA GLN A 271 19.37 17.90 -6.49
C GLN A 271 19.89 17.21 -5.22
N PHE A 272 20.17 15.91 -5.27
CA PHE A 272 20.62 15.14 -4.12
C PHE A 272 22.12 14.88 -4.16
N ASP A 273 22.78 15.10 -3.03
CA ASP A 273 24.21 14.82 -2.87
C ASP A 273 24.43 13.35 -2.50
N LEU A 274 24.82 12.54 -3.48
CA LEU A 274 25.10 11.11 -3.33
C LEU A 274 25.98 10.61 -4.48
N ASN A 275 26.53 9.40 -4.35
CA ASN A 275 27.19 8.73 -5.47
C ASN A 275 26.13 7.91 -6.24
N PHE A 276 25.97 8.20 -7.53
CA PHE A 276 25.00 7.53 -8.38
C PHE A 276 25.69 6.69 -9.44
N ILE A 277 25.33 5.41 -9.49
CA ILE A 277 25.83 4.48 -10.50
C ILE A 277 24.64 3.95 -11.29
N ARG A 278 24.57 4.28 -12.58
CA ARG A 278 23.61 3.70 -13.53
C ARG A 278 24.28 2.57 -14.29
N VAL A 279 23.74 1.37 -14.16
CA VAL A 279 24.23 0.20 -14.90
C VAL A 279 23.29 -0.04 -16.07
N ASN A 280 23.79 0.15 -17.30
CA ASN A 280 23.05 -0.22 -18.49
C ASN A 280 23.16 -1.73 -18.72
N ALA A 281 22.10 -2.45 -18.35
CA ALA A 281 22.03 -3.90 -18.44
C ALA A 281 20.98 -4.38 -19.47
N GLN A 282 20.44 -3.49 -20.30
CA GLN A 282 19.33 -3.79 -21.20
C GLN A 282 19.59 -5.03 -22.07
N GLN A 283 20.72 -5.06 -22.78
CA GLN A 283 21.04 -6.19 -23.65
C GLN A 283 21.18 -7.49 -22.88
N ARG A 284 21.78 -7.45 -21.68
CA ARG A 284 21.93 -8.62 -20.80
C ARG A 284 20.60 -9.23 -20.41
N TYR A 285 19.59 -8.40 -20.10
CA TYR A 285 18.24 -8.86 -19.81
C TYR A 285 17.54 -9.43 -21.05
N TYR A 286 17.67 -8.79 -22.20
CA TYR A 286 17.08 -9.30 -23.44
C TYR A 286 17.67 -10.67 -23.81
N ASP A 287 18.98 -10.85 -23.67
CA ASP A 287 19.63 -12.13 -23.93
C ASP A 287 19.13 -13.24 -22.98
N LYS A 288 18.93 -12.92 -21.70
CA LYS A 288 18.42 -13.88 -20.71
C LYS A 288 16.93 -14.22 -20.88
N LEU A 289 16.15 -13.30 -21.41
CA LEU A 289 14.72 -13.47 -21.64
C LEU A 289 14.39 -14.05 -23.02
N ALA A 290 15.38 -14.24 -23.87
CA ALA A 290 15.19 -14.80 -25.22
C ALA A 290 14.55 -16.18 -25.14
N GLY A 291 13.41 -16.37 -25.84
CA GLY A 291 12.65 -17.61 -25.86
C GLY A 291 11.84 -17.90 -24.58
N VAL A 292 11.85 -17.04 -23.58
CA VAL A 292 11.11 -17.24 -22.33
C VAL A 292 9.73 -16.61 -22.44
N THR A 293 8.69 -17.45 -22.35
CA THR A 293 7.29 -17.02 -22.51
C THR A 293 6.46 -17.15 -21.25
N GLU A 294 6.89 -17.99 -20.33
CA GLU A 294 6.14 -18.32 -19.11
C GLU A 294 6.35 -17.20 -18.05
N PRO A 295 5.26 -16.61 -17.49
CA PRO A 295 5.34 -15.46 -16.59
C PRO A 295 6.23 -15.64 -15.35
N GLU A 296 6.15 -16.80 -14.69
CA GLU A 296 6.97 -17.10 -13.51
C GLU A 296 8.46 -17.18 -13.86
N ALA A 297 8.77 -17.82 -14.99
CA ALA A 297 10.15 -17.89 -15.49
C ALA A 297 10.73 -16.50 -15.78
N LYS A 298 9.94 -15.62 -16.40
CA LYS A 298 10.35 -14.22 -16.64
C LYS A 298 10.66 -13.50 -15.32
N ARG A 299 9.77 -13.59 -14.33
CA ARG A 299 9.96 -12.97 -13.02
C ARG A 299 11.22 -13.44 -12.33
N LYS A 300 11.44 -14.75 -12.34
CA LYS A 300 12.61 -15.37 -11.74
C LYS A 300 13.90 -14.87 -12.38
N ILE A 301 13.96 -14.88 -13.71
CA ILE A 301 15.14 -14.41 -14.45
C ILE A 301 15.40 -12.92 -14.16
N ILE A 302 14.36 -12.09 -14.20
CA ILE A 302 14.51 -10.64 -13.97
C ILE A 302 15.02 -10.37 -12.54
N GLY A 303 14.47 -11.06 -11.56
CA GLY A 303 14.89 -10.93 -10.16
C GLY A 303 16.32 -11.42 -9.92
N GLU A 304 16.67 -12.61 -10.40
CA GLU A 304 18.01 -13.19 -10.24
C GLU A 304 19.08 -12.35 -10.91
N GLU A 305 18.79 -11.82 -12.10
CA GLU A 305 19.74 -11.02 -12.83
C GLU A 305 20.00 -9.66 -12.16
N PHE A 306 18.96 -9.06 -11.61
CA PHE A 306 19.10 -7.85 -10.78
C PHE A 306 20.08 -8.07 -9.62
N ILE A 307 19.94 -9.17 -8.91
CA ILE A 307 20.82 -9.51 -7.77
C ILE A 307 22.25 -9.66 -8.25
N ARG A 308 22.50 -10.39 -9.32
CA ARG A 308 23.84 -10.60 -9.89
C ARG A 308 24.52 -9.28 -10.27
N ILE A 309 23.80 -8.39 -10.93
CA ILE A 309 24.32 -7.08 -11.34
C ILE A 309 24.63 -6.24 -10.09
N PHE A 310 23.74 -6.24 -9.12
CA PHE A 310 23.93 -5.53 -7.86
C PHE A 310 25.17 -6.05 -7.11
N GLU A 311 25.37 -7.35 -7.05
CA GLU A 311 26.57 -7.99 -6.48
C GLU A 311 27.85 -7.58 -7.21
N GLU A 312 27.83 -7.59 -8.53
CA GLU A 312 28.97 -7.18 -9.35
C GLU A 312 29.38 -5.73 -9.06
N GLU A 313 28.41 -4.83 -8.97
CA GLU A 313 28.64 -3.42 -8.65
C GLU A 313 29.10 -3.23 -7.20
N ALA A 314 28.52 -3.95 -6.24
CA ALA A 314 28.93 -3.91 -4.84
C ALA A 314 30.40 -4.33 -4.67
N LYS A 315 30.86 -5.35 -5.39
CA LYS A 315 32.27 -5.77 -5.41
C LYS A 315 33.22 -4.69 -5.94
N LYS A 316 32.79 -3.94 -6.95
CA LYS A 316 33.59 -2.81 -7.50
C LYS A 316 33.69 -1.64 -6.52
N ILE A 317 32.63 -1.39 -5.76
CA ILE A 317 32.59 -0.33 -4.75
C ILE A 317 33.50 -0.65 -3.57
N GLY A 318 33.64 -1.93 -3.24
CA GLY A 318 34.47 -2.42 -2.13
C GLY A 318 33.74 -2.44 -0.79
N ALA A 319 34.44 -2.14 0.30
CA ALA A 319 33.88 -2.24 1.64
C ALA A 319 32.71 -1.27 1.86
N VAL A 320 31.58 -1.82 2.32
CA VAL A 320 30.36 -1.10 2.67
C VAL A 320 29.98 -1.48 4.10
N ASP A 321 29.64 -0.50 4.93
CA ASP A 321 29.28 -0.74 6.32
C ASP A 321 27.82 -1.08 6.51
N PHE A 322 26.94 -0.49 5.69
CA PHE A 322 25.49 -0.66 5.78
C PHE A 322 24.87 -0.88 4.40
N LEU A 323 23.86 -1.74 4.37
CA LEU A 323 22.95 -1.86 3.23
C LEU A 323 21.63 -1.17 3.57
N ALA A 324 21.11 -0.32 2.69
CA ALA A 324 19.82 0.31 2.88
C ALA A 324 18.73 -0.31 1.99
N GLN A 325 17.51 -0.35 2.50
CA GLN A 325 16.34 -0.87 1.80
C GLN A 325 15.14 0.07 1.97
N GLY A 326 14.28 0.09 0.95
CA GLY A 326 13.04 0.86 0.94
C GLY A 326 11.84 0.10 1.53
N THR A 327 12.04 -0.78 2.49
CA THR A 327 10.96 -1.51 3.18
C THR A 327 10.00 -0.54 3.85
N ILE A 328 8.71 -0.77 3.69
CA ILE A 328 7.64 0.04 4.28
C ILE A 328 6.82 -0.77 5.28
N TYR A 329 5.96 -0.12 6.07
CA TYR A 329 5.25 -0.78 7.16
C TYR A 329 4.33 -1.94 6.73
N PRO A 330 3.58 -1.87 5.62
CA PRO A 330 2.83 -3.03 5.12
C PRO A 330 3.67 -4.28 4.88
N ASP A 331 4.89 -4.12 4.36
CA ASP A 331 5.83 -5.25 4.14
C ASP A 331 6.20 -5.93 5.47
N VAL A 332 6.38 -5.12 6.52
CA VAL A 332 6.67 -5.60 7.88
C VAL A 332 5.49 -6.40 8.44
N VAL A 333 4.26 -5.92 8.26
CA VAL A 333 3.04 -6.58 8.75
C VAL A 333 2.79 -7.90 8.01
N GLU A 334 2.90 -7.91 6.68
CA GLU A 334 2.71 -9.10 5.85
C GLU A 334 3.74 -10.20 6.14
N SER A 335 4.92 -9.79 6.61
CA SER A 335 5.94 -10.75 7.04
C SER A 335 5.62 -11.44 8.37
N GLY A 336 4.51 -11.11 9.03
CA GLY A 336 4.04 -11.73 10.27
C GLY A 336 4.71 -11.21 11.54
N LEU A 337 5.29 -10.01 11.53
CA LEU A 337 6.31 -9.69 12.52
C LEU A 337 6.46 -8.22 12.87
N GLY A 338 5.85 -7.86 13.91
CA GLY A 338 6.53 -6.96 14.84
C GLY A 338 7.58 -7.75 15.63
N GLY A 339 8.73 -8.15 15.07
CA GLY A 339 9.71 -8.94 15.78
C GLY A 339 10.84 -9.49 14.91
N GLU A 340 11.66 -10.38 15.46
CA GLU A 340 12.91 -10.92 14.91
C GLU A 340 12.86 -11.52 13.49
N SER A 341 11.72 -12.00 13.02
CA SER A 341 11.61 -12.57 11.68
C SER A 341 11.41 -11.55 10.54
N ALA A 342 11.18 -10.27 10.83
CA ALA A 342 11.23 -9.23 9.81
C ALA A 342 12.64 -9.07 9.22
N VAL A 343 13.67 -9.40 9.96
CA VAL A 343 15.06 -9.45 9.48
C VAL A 343 15.23 -10.54 8.41
N ILE A 344 14.53 -11.67 8.54
CA ILE A 344 14.64 -12.82 7.62
C ILE A 344 13.95 -12.57 6.28
N LYS A 345 12.85 -11.77 6.24
CA LYS A 345 12.13 -11.45 5.00
C LYS A 345 12.60 -10.18 4.31
N SER A 346 13.26 -9.26 5.02
CA SER A 346 14.01 -8.19 4.38
C SER A 346 15.15 -8.76 3.51
N HIS A 347 15.64 -9.96 3.82
CA HIS A 347 16.50 -10.73 2.93
C HIS A 347 15.78 -11.25 1.67
N HIS A 348 14.45 -11.32 1.66
CA HIS A 348 13.67 -11.81 0.51
C HIS A 348 13.14 -10.70 -0.41
N ASN A 349 13.07 -9.44 0.02
CA ASN A 349 12.73 -8.31 -0.84
C ASN A 349 13.87 -7.88 -1.77
N VAL A 350 15.10 -8.21 -1.40
CA VAL A 350 16.27 -8.20 -2.29
C VAL A 350 16.66 -9.66 -2.51
N GLY A 351 15.83 -10.43 -3.16
CA GLY A 351 15.91 -11.87 -3.36
C GLY A 351 17.31 -12.47 -3.22
N GLY A 352 17.69 -12.88 -1.99
CA GLY A 352 19.03 -13.36 -1.68
C GLY A 352 20.06 -12.24 -1.66
N LEU A 353 20.26 -11.63 -0.49
CA LEU A 353 21.45 -10.81 -0.27
C LEU A 353 22.68 -11.67 -0.52
N PRO A 354 23.66 -11.15 -1.27
CA PRO A 354 24.86 -11.94 -1.54
C PRO A 354 25.58 -12.28 -0.25
N ASP A 355 26.01 -13.51 -0.12
CA ASP A 355 26.97 -13.98 0.90
C ASP A 355 28.32 -13.23 0.81
N PHE A 356 28.45 -12.28 -0.12
CA PHE A 356 29.69 -11.61 -0.50
C PHE A 356 29.83 -10.16 -0.03
N VAL A 357 28.77 -9.53 0.48
CA VAL A 357 28.86 -8.17 1.03
C VAL A 357 28.87 -8.28 2.54
N ASP A 358 30.06 -8.13 3.12
CA ASP A 358 30.22 -8.05 4.56
C ASP A 358 29.79 -6.64 5.02
N PHE A 359 28.58 -6.52 5.54
CA PHE A 359 28.02 -5.29 6.09
C PHE A 359 27.57 -5.51 7.54
N LYS A 360 27.59 -4.44 8.34
CA LYS A 360 27.27 -4.51 9.78
C LYS A 360 25.79 -4.66 10.02
N GLU A 361 24.96 -3.93 9.28
CA GLU A 361 23.52 -3.85 9.51
C GLU A 361 22.76 -3.36 8.27
N ILE A 362 21.48 -3.69 8.21
CA ILE A 362 20.53 -3.16 7.23
C ILE A 362 19.85 -1.92 7.81
N ILE A 363 19.79 -0.84 7.02
CA ILE A 363 19.06 0.38 7.36
C ILE A 363 17.76 0.41 6.56
N GLU A 364 16.64 0.51 7.25
CA GLU A 364 15.30 0.58 6.68
C GLU A 364 14.61 1.88 7.11
N PRO A 365 14.90 3.02 6.44
CA PRO A 365 14.45 4.34 6.91
C PRO A 365 12.94 4.52 6.89
N LEU A 366 12.21 3.74 6.07
CA LEU A 366 10.77 3.86 5.85
C LEU A 366 9.94 2.77 6.54
N ARG A 367 10.59 1.93 7.34
CA ARG A 367 9.99 0.75 7.97
C ARG A 367 8.69 1.04 8.72
N ASP A 368 8.59 2.21 9.32
CA ASP A 368 7.44 2.62 10.13
C ASP A 368 6.33 3.32 9.33
N LEU A 369 6.50 3.52 8.02
CA LEU A 369 5.59 4.30 7.19
C LEU A 369 4.66 3.47 6.32
N PHE A 370 3.41 3.91 6.21
CA PHE A 370 2.50 3.50 5.14
C PHE A 370 2.83 4.24 3.83
N LYS A 371 2.33 3.74 2.71
CA LYS A 371 2.63 4.28 1.37
C LYS A 371 2.28 5.76 1.19
N ASP A 372 1.17 6.20 1.73
CA ASP A 372 0.75 7.60 1.70
C ASP A 372 1.66 8.51 2.55
N GLU A 373 2.15 8.00 3.68
CA GLU A 373 3.14 8.68 4.51
C GLU A 373 4.51 8.77 3.80
N VAL A 374 4.93 7.70 3.11
CA VAL A 374 6.14 7.71 2.27
C VAL A 374 6.07 8.81 1.21
N ARG A 375 4.94 8.96 0.54
CA ARG A 375 4.72 10.01 -0.45
C ARG A 375 4.82 11.41 0.17
N LYS A 376 4.20 11.63 1.32
CA LYS A 376 4.31 12.90 2.06
C LYS A 376 5.75 13.19 2.46
N ALA A 377 6.47 12.20 2.99
CA ALA A 377 7.90 12.34 3.30
C ALA A 377 8.73 12.68 2.05
N GLY A 378 8.41 12.08 0.91
CA GLY A 378 9.03 12.40 -0.38
C GLY A 378 8.85 13.85 -0.78
N LEU A 379 7.66 14.41 -0.60
CA LEU A 379 7.38 15.83 -0.85
C LEU A 379 8.18 16.74 0.09
N GLU A 380 8.25 16.40 1.37
CA GLU A 380 9.07 17.14 2.37
C GLU A 380 10.56 17.14 2.01
N LEU A 381 11.05 16.10 1.35
CA LEU A 381 12.42 16.02 0.84
C LEU A 381 12.63 16.81 -0.46
N GLY A 382 11.58 17.31 -1.07
CA GLY A 382 11.64 18.00 -2.36
C GLY A 382 11.78 17.09 -3.57
N ILE A 383 11.45 15.81 -3.43
CA ILE A 383 11.38 14.89 -4.58
C ILE A 383 10.24 15.35 -5.49
N PRO A 384 10.44 15.43 -6.82
CA PRO A 384 9.39 15.89 -7.73
C PRO A 384 8.08 15.08 -7.61
N GLU A 385 6.95 15.76 -7.63
CA GLU A 385 5.61 15.15 -7.52
C GLU A 385 5.41 14.01 -8.52
N ARG A 386 5.91 14.15 -9.75
CA ARG A 386 5.82 13.11 -10.79
C ARG A 386 6.48 11.79 -10.40
N LEU A 387 7.49 11.81 -9.52
CA LEU A 387 8.10 10.60 -8.97
C LEU A 387 7.36 10.09 -7.74
N VAL A 388 6.93 11.00 -6.87
CA VAL A 388 6.25 10.66 -5.60
C VAL A 388 4.86 10.07 -5.85
N PHE A 389 4.10 10.63 -6.79
CA PHE A 389 2.74 10.18 -7.12
C PHE A 389 2.67 9.25 -8.33
N ARG A 390 3.81 8.72 -8.75
CA ARG A 390 3.85 7.70 -9.80
C ARG A 390 2.93 6.54 -9.46
N GLN A 391 2.09 6.14 -10.44
CA GLN A 391 1.22 4.98 -10.26
C GLN A 391 2.05 3.69 -10.07
N PRO A 392 1.46 2.63 -9.46
CA PRO A 392 2.15 1.37 -9.26
C PRO A 392 2.78 0.84 -10.54
N PHE A 393 4.00 0.32 -10.40
CA PHE A 393 4.72 -0.32 -11.49
C PHE A 393 5.26 -1.66 -10.99
N PRO A 394 5.04 -2.76 -11.72
CA PRO A 394 5.43 -4.08 -11.24
C PRO A 394 6.94 -4.23 -11.15
N GLY A 395 7.43 -5.03 -10.19
CA GLY A 395 8.86 -5.30 -10.02
C GLY A 395 9.55 -5.81 -11.27
N PRO A 396 8.96 -6.76 -12.05
CA PRO A 396 9.51 -7.20 -13.33
C PRO A 396 9.40 -6.18 -14.48
N GLY A 397 8.86 -5.01 -14.21
CA GLY A 397 8.68 -3.95 -15.21
C GLY A 397 7.77 -4.37 -16.36
N LEU A 398 8.08 -3.91 -17.54
CA LEU A 398 7.33 -4.23 -18.76
C LEU A 398 7.41 -5.72 -19.16
N GLY A 399 8.28 -6.51 -18.52
CA GLY A 399 8.38 -7.94 -18.80
C GLY A 399 7.08 -8.72 -18.62
N ILE A 400 6.22 -8.29 -17.69
CA ILE A 400 4.89 -8.87 -17.46
C ILE A 400 3.74 -8.12 -18.16
N ARG A 401 4.06 -7.08 -18.91
CA ARG A 401 3.14 -6.35 -19.78
C ARG A 401 3.34 -6.68 -21.26
N ILE A 402 4.20 -7.65 -21.53
CA ILE A 402 4.42 -8.26 -22.84
C ILE A 402 4.05 -9.73 -22.74
N ILE A 403 2.93 -10.11 -23.33
CA ILE A 403 2.50 -11.51 -23.35
C ILE A 403 3.41 -12.29 -24.32
N GLY A 404 3.98 -13.38 -23.83
CA GLY A 404 4.94 -14.17 -24.59
C GLY A 404 6.39 -13.69 -24.39
N GLU A 405 7.23 -13.93 -25.40
CA GLU A 405 8.66 -13.59 -25.36
C GLU A 405 8.88 -12.07 -25.28
N VAL A 406 9.82 -11.65 -24.45
CA VAL A 406 10.25 -10.25 -24.34
C VAL A 406 11.41 -9.98 -25.29
N THR A 407 11.24 -9.00 -26.19
CA THR A 407 12.28 -8.55 -27.11
C THR A 407 12.42 -7.03 -27.04
N ALA A 408 13.56 -6.50 -27.47
CA ALA A 408 13.80 -5.06 -27.53
C ALA A 408 12.74 -4.32 -28.37
N GLU A 409 12.31 -4.90 -29.50
CA GLU A 409 11.26 -4.35 -30.35
C GLU A 409 9.91 -4.26 -29.62
N LYS A 410 9.51 -5.34 -28.95
CA LYS A 410 8.24 -5.40 -28.21
C LYS A 410 8.25 -4.43 -27.02
N VAL A 411 9.38 -4.30 -26.31
CA VAL A 411 9.54 -3.32 -25.23
C VAL A 411 9.34 -1.90 -25.75
N ARG A 412 9.97 -1.55 -26.87
CA ARG A 412 9.81 -0.24 -27.51
C ARG A 412 8.33 0.05 -27.84
N ILE A 413 7.64 -0.93 -28.42
CA ILE A 413 6.21 -0.80 -28.74
C ILE A 413 5.39 -0.49 -27.49
N VAL A 414 5.60 -1.24 -26.40
CA VAL A 414 4.88 -1.01 -25.15
C VAL A 414 5.24 0.33 -24.52
N GLN A 415 6.51 0.70 -24.52
CA GLN A 415 6.97 2.00 -24.00
C GLN A 415 6.28 3.16 -24.71
N ASP A 416 6.27 3.14 -26.04
CA ASP A 416 5.66 4.21 -26.84
C ASP A 416 4.13 4.25 -26.70
N ALA A 417 3.48 3.08 -26.74
CA ALA A 417 2.03 2.99 -26.57
C ALA A 417 1.58 3.42 -25.16
N ASP A 418 2.28 2.98 -24.14
CA ASP A 418 2.01 3.32 -22.75
C ASP A 418 2.21 4.81 -22.48
N PHE A 419 3.27 5.40 -23.04
CA PHE A 419 3.52 6.84 -22.93
C PHE A 419 2.37 7.66 -23.53
N ILE A 420 1.95 7.32 -24.75
CA ILE A 420 0.82 7.99 -25.42
C ILE A 420 -0.45 7.85 -24.60
N TYR A 421 -0.72 6.65 -24.10
CA TYR A 421 -1.92 6.37 -23.32
C TYR A 421 -1.97 7.19 -22.02
N ARG A 422 -0.90 7.15 -21.25
CA ARG A 422 -0.82 7.94 -20.00
C ARG A 422 -0.93 9.43 -20.26
N GLU A 423 -0.22 9.95 -21.27
CA GLU A 423 -0.25 11.37 -21.62
C GLU A 423 -1.66 11.84 -21.98
N GLU A 424 -2.41 11.11 -22.80
CA GLU A 424 -3.76 11.50 -23.19
C GLU A 424 -4.77 11.40 -22.05
N VAL A 425 -4.65 10.38 -21.20
CA VAL A 425 -5.50 10.25 -20.00
C VAL A 425 -5.23 11.39 -19.02
N ASP A 426 -3.97 11.68 -18.76
CA ASP A 426 -3.56 12.76 -17.85
C ASP A 426 -4.00 14.14 -18.36
N ASN A 427 -3.83 14.41 -19.65
CA ASN A 427 -4.26 15.66 -20.27
C ASN A 427 -5.78 15.83 -20.20
N ALA A 428 -6.54 14.79 -20.52
CA ALA A 428 -8.01 14.82 -20.45
C ALA A 428 -8.52 15.04 -19.01
N ALA A 429 -7.87 14.41 -18.03
CA ALA A 429 -8.19 14.61 -16.62
C ALA A 429 -7.86 16.02 -16.14
N ALA A 430 -6.71 16.57 -16.57
CA ALA A 430 -6.31 17.93 -16.24
C ALA A 430 -7.25 18.99 -16.85
N GLU A 431 -7.68 18.80 -18.10
CA GLU A 431 -8.69 19.66 -18.73
C GLU A 431 -10.02 19.63 -17.97
N TYR A 432 -10.51 18.43 -17.63
CA TYR A 432 -11.74 18.28 -16.85
C TYR A 432 -11.65 18.99 -15.51
N LYS A 433 -10.54 18.80 -14.79
CA LYS A 433 -10.30 19.46 -13.49
C LYS A 433 -10.26 20.97 -13.58
N LYS A 434 -9.68 21.50 -14.65
CA LYS A 434 -9.65 22.95 -14.91
C LYS A 434 -11.04 23.52 -15.12
N GLU A 435 -11.94 22.77 -15.78
CA GLU A 435 -13.31 23.20 -16.07
C GLU A 435 -14.25 23.03 -14.88
N HIS A 436 -14.09 21.97 -14.08
CA HIS A 436 -15.06 21.54 -13.06
C HIS A 436 -14.54 21.72 -11.61
N GLY A 437 -13.24 22.00 -11.42
CA GLY A 437 -12.63 22.17 -10.09
C GLY A 437 -12.29 20.87 -9.33
N GLU A 438 -12.62 19.71 -9.90
CA GLU A 438 -12.41 18.39 -9.30
C GLU A 438 -11.92 17.39 -10.34
N ASP A 439 -11.32 16.31 -9.89
CA ASP A 439 -10.88 15.22 -10.76
C ASP A 439 -12.12 14.50 -11.36
N PRO A 440 -12.04 14.03 -12.62
CA PRO A 440 -13.17 13.36 -13.23
C PRO A 440 -13.49 12.02 -12.55
N SER A 441 -14.76 11.68 -12.44
CA SER A 441 -15.20 10.42 -11.82
C SER A 441 -14.66 9.16 -12.50
N TRP A 442 -14.28 9.27 -13.77
CA TRP A 442 -13.68 8.18 -14.54
C TRP A 442 -12.16 8.04 -14.35
N MET A 443 -11.49 8.95 -13.62
CA MET A 443 -10.03 8.89 -13.44
C MET A 443 -9.61 7.55 -12.81
N PRO A 444 -8.78 6.75 -13.50
CA PRO A 444 -8.33 5.48 -12.96
C PRO A 444 -7.22 5.64 -11.91
N ASN A 445 -7.10 4.65 -11.04
CA ASN A 445 -5.99 4.57 -10.08
C ASN A 445 -4.74 3.97 -10.73
N GLN A 446 -4.92 3.07 -11.69
CA GLN A 446 -3.86 2.45 -12.45
C GLN A 446 -4.29 2.28 -13.90
N TYR A 447 -3.44 2.68 -14.82
CA TYR A 447 -3.67 2.58 -16.27
C TYR A 447 -2.35 2.42 -17.01
N PHE A 448 -2.34 1.53 -17.97
CA PHE A 448 -1.15 1.16 -18.72
C PHE A 448 -1.51 0.49 -20.04
N ALA A 449 -0.54 0.42 -20.96
CA ALA A 449 -0.60 -0.38 -22.15
C ALA A 449 0.15 -1.70 -21.97
N ALA A 450 -0.36 -2.75 -22.56
CA ALA A 450 0.27 -4.07 -22.64
C ALA A 450 0.30 -4.54 -24.09
N LEU A 451 1.31 -5.33 -24.45
CA LEU A 451 1.40 -5.95 -25.75
C LEU A 451 0.82 -7.36 -25.69
N THR A 452 -0.22 -7.60 -26.46
CA THR A 452 -0.70 -8.95 -26.69
C THR A 452 0.28 -9.70 -27.62
N ASN A 453 0.29 -11.01 -27.57
CA ASN A 453 1.02 -11.80 -28.56
C ASN A 453 0.22 -12.00 -29.86
N MET A 454 -0.94 -11.38 -29.96
CA MET A 454 -1.82 -11.43 -31.10
C MET A 454 -1.30 -10.54 -32.23
N ARG A 455 -1.26 -11.10 -33.42
CA ARG A 455 -1.07 -10.35 -34.65
C ARG A 455 -2.30 -10.44 -35.52
N SER A 456 -2.60 -9.39 -36.24
CA SER A 456 -3.78 -9.35 -37.09
C SER A 456 -3.49 -8.59 -38.40
N VAL A 457 -4.35 -8.87 -39.39
CA VAL A 457 -4.31 -8.14 -40.65
C VAL A 457 -4.89 -6.75 -40.46
N GLY A 458 -4.19 -5.75 -40.99
CA GLY A 458 -4.63 -4.38 -41.09
C GLY A 458 -4.41 -3.84 -42.49
N VAL A 459 -5.00 -2.68 -42.76
CA VAL A 459 -4.75 -1.92 -43.99
C VAL A 459 -4.30 -0.52 -43.57
N MET A 460 -3.10 -0.16 -43.94
CA MET A 460 -2.53 1.16 -43.67
C MET A 460 -2.12 1.81 -45.00
N GLY A 461 -2.89 2.80 -45.42
CA GLY A 461 -2.85 3.29 -46.79
C GLY A 461 -3.27 2.20 -47.79
N ASP A 462 -2.50 1.97 -48.82
CA ASP A 462 -2.77 0.94 -49.84
C ASP A 462 -2.13 -0.44 -49.54
N PHE A 463 -1.50 -0.58 -48.37
CA PHE A 463 -0.75 -1.79 -48.00
C PHE A 463 -1.44 -2.59 -46.90
N ARG A 464 -1.43 -3.92 -47.06
CA ARG A 464 -1.80 -4.83 -45.96
C ARG A 464 -0.65 -4.92 -44.97
N THR A 465 -0.98 -4.91 -43.70
CA THR A 465 -0.07 -5.11 -42.58
C THR A 465 -0.44 -6.38 -41.81
N TYR A 466 0.53 -6.97 -41.10
CA TYR A 466 0.32 -8.07 -40.20
C TYR A 466 1.10 -7.77 -38.91
N ASP A 467 0.46 -6.97 -38.02
CA ASP A 467 1.11 -6.34 -36.89
C ASP A 467 0.42 -6.69 -35.56
N TYR A 468 1.03 -6.24 -34.49
CA TYR A 468 0.57 -6.53 -33.13
C TYR A 468 -0.69 -5.75 -32.74
N ALA A 469 -1.43 -6.33 -31.78
CA ALA A 469 -2.49 -5.66 -31.06
C ALA A 469 -2.00 -5.24 -29.67
N VAL A 470 -2.25 -3.98 -29.31
CA VAL A 470 -2.01 -3.40 -27.99
C VAL A 470 -3.31 -3.45 -27.19
N ALA A 471 -3.23 -3.83 -25.93
CA ALA A 471 -4.34 -3.76 -24.98
C ALA A 471 -4.12 -2.59 -24.01
N LEU A 472 -5.16 -1.77 -23.85
CA LEU A 472 -5.21 -0.71 -22.86
C LEU A 472 -5.94 -1.21 -21.62
N ARG A 473 -5.35 -1.03 -20.46
CA ARG A 473 -5.92 -1.36 -19.16
C ARG A 473 -6.10 -0.10 -18.34
N ALA A 474 -7.24 0.07 -17.70
CA ALA A 474 -7.46 1.11 -16.71
C ALA A 474 -8.43 0.60 -15.65
N VAL A 475 -8.07 0.77 -14.40
CA VAL A 475 -8.89 0.29 -13.28
C VAL A 475 -9.06 1.34 -12.20
N LYS A 476 -10.23 1.28 -11.55
CA LYS A 476 -10.54 1.98 -10.31
C LYS A 476 -10.57 0.97 -9.19
N THR A 477 -9.85 1.27 -8.13
CA THR A 477 -9.73 0.39 -6.97
C THR A 477 -9.53 1.22 -5.70
N ILE A 478 -9.94 0.67 -4.58
CA ILE A 478 -9.71 1.28 -3.25
C ILE A 478 -8.56 0.57 -2.54
N ASP A 479 -8.51 -0.73 -2.63
CA ASP A 479 -7.63 -1.60 -1.84
C ASP A 479 -6.76 -2.55 -2.69
N PHE A 480 -6.87 -2.50 -4.01
CA PHE A 480 -6.25 -3.43 -4.98
C PHE A 480 -6.69 -4.91 -4.85
N MET A 481 -7.55 -5.24 -3.89
CA MET A 481 -8.16 -6.56 -3.78
C MET A 481 -9.27 -6.76 -4.81
N THR A 482 -10.08 -5.72 -4.99
CA THR A 482 -11.10 -5.63 -6.02
C THR A 482 -10.82 -4.42 -6.90
N ALA A 483 -11.19 -4.50 -8.17
CA ALA A 483 -11.05 -3.40 -9.11
C ALA A 483 -12.13 -3.45 -10.18
N GLU A 484 -12.58 -2.30 -10.60
CA GLU A 484 -13.50 -2.14 -11.72
C GLU A 484 -12.78 -1.50 -12.89
N SER A 485 -13.14 -1.87 -14.12
CA SER A 485 -12.66 -1.17 -15.31
C SER A 485 -13.10 0.29 -15.26
N ALA A 486 -12.20 1.21 -15.53
CA ALA A 486 -12.52 2.64 -15.55
C ALA A 486 -13.30 3.00 -16.82
N GLU A 487 -14.33 3.81 -16.68
CA GLU A 487 -15.14 4.30 -17.79
C GLU A 487 -14.49 5.54 -18.45
N ILE A 488 -13.28 5.37 -19.00
CA ILE A 488 -12.61 6.44 -19.74
C ILE A 488 -13.50 6.86 -20.92
N PRO A 489 -13.72 8.16 -21.13
CA PRO A 489 -14.54 8.64 -22.27
C PRO A 489 -14.04 8.07 -23.59
N TYR A 490 -14.98 7.61 -24.42
CA TYR A 490 -14.65 7.03 -25.72
C TYR A 490 -13.82 7.99 -26.61
N ALA A 491 -14.09 9.28 -26.52
CA ALA A 491 -13.33 10.30 -27.24
C ALA A 491 -11.83 10.29 -26.87
N VAL A 492 -11.50 10.08 -25.60
CA VAL A 492 -10.12 9.94 -25.12
C VAL A 492 -9.50 8.66 -25.63
N LEU A 493 -10.20 7.52 -25.50
CA LEU A 493 -9.72 6.23 -26.02
C LEU A 493 -9.50 6.25 -27.53
N ASN A 494 -10.38 6.91 -28.26
CA ASN A 494 -10.27 7.07 -29.71
C ASN A 494 -9.04 7.91 -30.09
N LYS A 495 -8.75 8.97 -29.34
CA LYS A 495 -7.54 9.78 -29.54
C LYS A 495 -6.27 8.98 -29.25
N VAL A 496 -6.27 8.20 -28.18
CA VAL A 496 -5.16 7.28 -27.83
C VAL A 496 -4.93 6.29 -28.96
N MET A 497 -5.99 5.61 -29.42
CA MET A 497 -5.91 4.64 -30.51
C MET A 497 -5.33 5.28 -31.78
N ASN A 498 -5.85 6.44 -32.19
CA ASN A 498 -5.36 7.15 -33.38
C ASN A 498 -3.86 7.48 -33.27
N ARG A 499 -3.41 7.96 -32.11
CA ARG A 499 -2.00 8.26 -31.88
C ARG A 499 -1.14 7.00 -31.89
N ILE A 500 -1.57 5.93 -31.22
CA ILE A 500 -0.80 4.66 -31.22
C ILE A 500 -0.64 4.12 -32.63
N ILE A 501 -1.71 4.05 -33.41
CA ILE A 501 -1.64 3.53 -34.79
C ILE A 501 -0.73 4.37 -35.68
N ASN A 502 -0.72 5.69 -35.51
CA ASN A 502 0.07 6.59 -36.37
C ASN A 502 1.53 6.76 -35.91
N GLU A 503 1.78 6.70 -34.58
CA GLU A 503 3.09 7.02 -34.02
C GLU A 503 3.91 5.76 -33.65
N VAL A 504 3.25 4.62 -33.38
CA VAL A 504 3.92 3.39 -32.93
C VAL A 504 3.97 2.37 -34.08
N LYS A 505 5.16 2.16 -34.61
CA LYS A 505 5.38 1.15 -35.67
C LYS A 505 5.18 -0.27 -35.12
N GLY A 506 4.51 -1.12 -35.92
CA GLY A 506 4.29 -2.52 -35.58
C GLY A 506 2.97 -2.78 -34.82
N VAL A 507 2.10 -1.78 -34.74
CA VAL A 507 0.77 -1.88 -34.13
C VAL A 507 -0.30 -1.47 -35.15
N ASN A 508 -1.29 -2.34 -35.36
CA ASN A 508 -2.42 -2.05 -36.23
C ASN A 508 -3.77 -2.24 -35.57
N ARG A 509 -3.78 -2.54 -34.27
CA ARG A 509 -5.02 -2.76 -33.51
C ARG A 509 -4.86 -2.40 -32.03
N VAL A 510 -5.90 -1.80 -31.46
CA VAL A 510 -5.93 -1.43 -30.03
C VAL A 510 -7.21 -1.97 -29.42
N PHE A 511 -7.06 -2.67 -28.28
CA PHE A 511 -8.17 -3.15 -27.44
C PHE A 511 -8.25 -2.38 -26.13
N TYR A 512 -9.41 -2.34 -25.54
CA TYR A 512 -9.62 -1.88 -24.17
C TYR A 512 -10.16 -3.02 -23.31
N ASP A 513 -9.50 -3.34 -22.21
CA ASP A 513 -9.89 -4.43 -21.30
C ASP A 513 -10.97 -3.95 -20.33
N LEU A 514 -12.17 -4.51 -20.46
CA LEU A 514 -13.36 -4.21 -19.64
C LEU A 514 -13.46 -5.09 -18.39
N THR A 515 -12.54 -6.02 -18.17
CA THR A 515 -12.67 -7.05 -17.14
C THR A 515 -12.40 -6.49 -15.75
N SER A 516 -13.31 -6.73 -14.82
CA SER A 516 -13.13 -6.40 -13.41
C SER A 516 -12.20 -7.42 -12.70
N LYS A 517 -11.72 -7.06 -11.53
CA LYS A 517 -11.03 -7.97 -10.62
C LYS A 517 -11.89 -8.19 -9.36
N PRO A 518 -12.31 -9.43 -9.04
CA PRO A 518 -12.29 -10.60 -9.92
C PRO A 518 -13.25 -10.47 -11.11
N PRO A 519 -13.24 -11.32 -12.18
CA PRO A 519 -12.41 -12.54 -12.29
C PRO A 519 -11.02 -12.29 -12.87
N GLY A 520 -10.75 -11.17 -13.52
CA GLY A 520 -9.43 -10.85 -14.03
C GLY A 520 -8.48 -10.35 -12.93
N THR A 521 -7.21 -10.25 -13.25
CA THR A 521 -6.22 -9.53 -12.47
C THR A 521 -6.03 -8.12 -13.03
N ILE A 522 -5.35 -7.23 -12.32
CA ILE A 522 -5.03 -5.89 -12.87
C ILE A 522 -3.96 -6.05 -13.95
N GLU A 523 -2.81 -6.63 -13.62
CA GLU A 523 -1.76 -6.96 -14.59
C GLU A 523 -2.10 -8.25 -15.33
N PHE A 524 -1.78 -8.36 -16.63
CA PHE A 524 -2.12 -9.54 -17.45
C PHE A 524 -1.35 -10.80 -17.06
N GLU A 525 -0.12 -10.68 -16.61
CA GLU A 525 0.72 -11.78 -16.16
C GLU A 525 1.01 -11.71 -14.65
N SER A 526 0.00 -11.33 -13.86
CA SER A 526 0.10 -11.32 -12.40
C SER A 526 0.01 -12.72 -11.81
N LEU A 527 0.93 -13.03 -10.90
CA LEU A 527 0.85 -14.22 -10.04
C LEU A 527 0.28 -13.82 -8.68
N GLU A 528 -0.96 -13.42 -8.65
CA GLU A 528 -1.64 -13.34 -7.37
C GLU A 528 -1.82 -14.79 -6.85
N LYS A 529 -1.20 -15.07 -5.71
CA LYS A 529 -1.46 -16.34 -5.02
C LYS A 529 -2.95 -16.47 -4.82
N SER A 530 -3.59 -17.37 -5.57
CA SER A 530 -4.95 -17.79 -5.25
C SER A 530 -4.93 -18.20 -3.78
N ARG A 531 -5.64 -17.47 -2.92
CA ARG A 531 -5.94 -17.98 -1.59
C ARG A 531 -6.63 -19.33 -1.84
N LYS A 532 -5.94 -20.43 -1.55
CA LYS A 532 -6.61 -21.73 -1.50
C LYS A 532 -7.77 -21.52 -0.54
N SER A 533 -8.98 -21.63 -1.05
CA SER A 533 -10.17 -21.82 -0.25
C SER A 533 -9.92 -23.07 0.61
N SER A 534 -9.55 -22.86 1.85
CA SER A 534 -9.57 -23.89 2.90
C SER A 534 -10.89 -23.84 3.62
#